data_ea5a81f829055219d8fb9f6c7d478822
#
_entry.id   ea5a81f829055219d8fb9f6c7d478822
#
_cell.length_a   1.000
_cell.length_b   1.000
_cell.length_c   1.000
_cell.angle_alpha   90.00
_cell.angle_beta   90.00
_cell.angle_gamma   90.00
#
_symmetry.space_group_name_H-M   'P 1'
#
loop_
_entity.id
_entity.type
_entity.pdbx_description
1 polymer ?
#
loop_
_entity_poly.entity_id
_entity_poly.type
_entity_poly.pdbx_seq_one_letter_code
_entity_poly.pdbx_strand_id
1 'polypeptide(L)'
;MSVGHIGRLSIALTLLLLLFVHPAVAQEVPIPPAPTQYVTDNVGFLPPATVERLNARLHDYEQQTQHQIIVWIGSGTGDVPIEDWATRAFEKWGVGRKGLDDGLALFIMAKDRRLRIEVGYGLEGDVGDLRAHRIIEEIIVPKIRAGDNAGAVEAGVEAIIERIAQPQPASEATSPQTRVRTSWPIGTWIFVGVIAFFVLALVATSPGFVVWMLVSMLSGGNRRRGRRRGGGYWDGGFGGGGWGGGGGGWSGGGGGGFSGGGGMSGGGGASGSW
;
A
#
# COMPACT_ATOMS: atom_id res chain seq x y z
N MET A 1 14.37 -5.48 -58.75
CA MET A 1 13.71 -4.31 -58.17
C MET A 1 12.61 -4.71 -57.16
N SER A 2 12.90 -5.44 -56.06
CA SER A 2 11.85 -5.94 -55.15
C SER A 2 12.18 -5.88 -53.65
N VAL A 3 13.38 -5.46 -53.23
CA VAL A 3 13.80 -5.49 -51.83
C VAL A 3 13.27 -4.27 -51.04
N GLY A 4 12.98 -3.17 -51.73
CA GLY A 4 12.54 -1.92 -51.10
C GLY A 4 11.09 -1.94 -50.54
N HIS A 5 10.21 -2.79 -51.05
CA HIS A 5 8.81 -2.86 -50.68
C HIS A 5 8.60 -3.68 -49.40
N ILE A 6 9.38 -4.73 -49.16
CA ILE A 6 9.30 -5.60 -47.99
C ILE A 6 9.73 -4.81 -46.71
N GLY A 7 10.78 -4.01 -46.82
CA GLY A 7 11.24 -3.17 -45.70
C GLY A 7 10.23 -2.09 -45.30
N ARG A 8 9.54 -1.48 -46.25
CA ARG A 8 8.51 -0.45 -45.98
C ARG A 8 7.25 -1.06 -45.39
N LEU A 9 6.86 -2.27 -45.79
CA LEU A 9 5.71 -2.97 -45.21
C LEU A 9 5.98 -3.39 -43.74
N SER A 10 7.19 -3.86 -43.43
CA SER A 10 7.60 -4.24 -42.09
C SER A 10 7.63 -3.04 -41.15
N ILE A 11 8.13 -1.90 -41.60
CA ILE A 11 8.14 -0.65 -40.80
C ILE A 11 6.72 -0.14 -40.55
N ALA A 12 5.85 -0.17 -41.55
CA ALA A 12 4.45 0.22 -41.41
C ALA A 12 3.67 -0.69 -40.45
N LEU A 13 3.93 -2.00 -40.48
CA LEU A 13 3.30 -2.97 -39.58
C LEU A 13 3.80 -2.81 -38.13
N THR A 14 5.08 -2.52 -37.91
CA THR A 14 5.64 -2.25 -36.57
C THR A 14 5.11 -0.94 -36.01
N LEU A 15 4.97 0.11 -36.83
CA LEU A 15 4.37 1.36 -36.43
C LEU A 15 2.88 1.21 -36.10
N LEU A 16 2.15 0.39 -36.86
CA LEU A 16 0.76 0.06 -36.59
C LEU A 16 0.59 -0.73 -35.30
N LEU A 17 1.50 -1.66 -35.01
CA LEU A 17 1.47 -2.41 -33.73
C LEU A 17 1.78 -1.54 -32.53
N LEU A 18 2.64 -0.53 -32.65
CA LEU A 18 2.97 0.43 -31.60
C LEU A 18 1.79 1.36 -31.25
N LEU A 19 0.87 1.61 -32.21
CA LEU A 19 -0.33 2.42 -31.99
C LEU A 19 -1.40 1.70 -31.14
N PHE A 20 -1.31 0.37 -30.98
CA PHE A 20 -2.23 -0.42 -30.16
C PHE A 20 -1.74 -0.65 -28.72
N VAL A 21 -0.55 -0.18 -28.35
CA VAL A 21 -0.09 -0.20 -26.96
C VAL A 21 -0.78 0.96 -26.22
N HIS A 22 -2.03 0.76 -25.83
CA HIS A 22 -2.70 1.65 -24.90
C HIS A 22 -2.14 1.35 -23.50
N PRO A 23 -1.61 2.34 -22.78
CA PRO A 23 -1.30 2.14 -21.37
C PRO A 23 -2.63 1.83 -20.67
N ALA A 24 -2.77 0.65 -20.10
CA ALA A 24 -3.83 0.35 -19.17
C ALA A 24 -3.63 1.25 -17.96
N VAL A 25 -4.39 2.32 -17.87
CA VAL A 25 -4.43 3.17 -16.67
C VAL A 25 -5.19 2.35 -15.63
N ALA A 26 -4.49 1.88 -14.62
CA ALA A 26 -5.11 1.22 -13.48
C ALA A 26 -6.15 2.16 -12.86
N GLN A 27 -7.39 1.73 -12.77
CA GLN A 27 -8.48 2.51 -12.21
C GLN A 27 -8.45 2.35 -10.68
N GLU A 28 -7.80 3.28 -10.03
CA GLU A 28 -7.75 3.35 -8.58
C GLU A 28 -9.05 3.89 -8.00
N VAL A 29 -9.58 3.21 -6.98
CA VAL A 29 -10.68 3.75 -6.16
C VAL A 29 -10.09 4.77 -5.19
N PRO A 30 -10.50 6.05 -5.27
CA PRO A 30 -9.93 7.09 -4.43
C PRO A 30 -10.22 6.84 -2.95
N ILE A 31 -9.24 7.11 -2.11
CA ILE A 31 -9.40 7.02 -0.66
C ILE A 31 -10.36 8.13 -0.19
N PRO A 32 -11.48 7.79 0.43
CA PRO A 32 -12.46 8.75 0.92
C PRO A 32 -11.90 9.66 2.03
N PRO A 33 -12.63 10.68 2.46
CA PRO A 33 -12.33 11.41 3.69
C PRO A 33 -12.27 10.46 4.90
N ALA A 34 -11.56 10.88 5.95
CA ALA A 34 -11.52 10.12 7.20
C ALA A 34 -12.94 9.84 7.73
N PRO A 35 -13.21 8.61 8.18
CA PRO A 35 -14.50 8.28 8.77
C PRO A 35 -14.75 9.13 10.03
N THR A 36 -16.00 9.37 10.34
CA THR A 36 -16.41 10.07 11.57
C THR A 36 -16.84 9.11 12.67
N GLN A 37 -16.89 7.82 12.37
CA GLN A 37 -17.30 6.75 13.27
C GLN A 37 -16.24 5.66 13.29
N TYR A 38 -16.16 4.90 14.36
CA TYR A 38 -15.24 3.77 14.48
C TYR A 38 -15.59 2.64 13.52
N VAL A 39 -16.87 2.46 13.24
CA VAL A 39 -17.37 1.48 12.28
C VAL A 39 -18.13 2.19 11.17
N THR A 40 -17.62 2.11 9.95
CA THR A 40 -18.24 2.70 8.77
C THR A 40 -18.53 1.61 7.76
N ASP A 41 -19.81 1.39 7.49
CA ASP A 41 -20.27 0.43 6.50
C ASP A 41 -20.98 1.16 5.35
N ASN A 42 -20.31 1.21 4.20
CA ASN A 42 -20.80 1.92 3.00
C ASN A 42 -21.60 1.02 2.05
N VAL A 43 -21.73 -0.27 2.36
CA VAL A 43 -22.30 -1.26 1.44
C VAL A 43 -23.40 -2.13 2.05
N GLY A 44 -23.72 -1.90 3.34
CA GLY A 44 -24.73 -2.70 4.02
C GLY A 44 -24.28 -4.14 4.31
N PHE A 45 -23.01 -4.33 4.58
CA PHE A 45 -22.43 -5.63 4.92
C PHE A 45 -22.87 -6.13 6.30
N LEU A 46 -23.13 -5.19 7.21
CA LEU A 46 -23.58 -5.44 8.58
C LEU A 46 -25.00 -4.97 8.82
N PRO A 47 -25.76 -5.59 9.74
CA PRO A 47 -26.98 -5.02 10.26
C PRO A 47 -26.72 -3.71 10.98
N PRO A 48 -27.59 -2.68 10.87
CA PRO A 48 -27.39 -1.39 11.53
C PRO A 48 -27.18 -1.48 13.04
N ALA A 49 -27.91 -2.35 13.72
CA ALA A 49 -27.76 -2.59 15.16
C ALA A 49 -26.36 -3.13 15.52
N THR A 50 -25.71 -3.88 14.64
CA THR A 50 -24.33 -4.35 14.85
C THR A 50 -23.34 -3.20 14.68
N VAL A 51 -23.55 -2.33 13.69
CA VAL A 51 -22.74 -1.12 13.50
C VAL A 51 -22.80 -0.23 14.74
N GLU A 52 -23.99 -0.01 15.29
CA GLU A 52 -24.18 0.81 16.53
C GLU A 52 -23.46 0.19 17.74
N ARG A 53 -23.63 -1.13 17.97
CA ARG A 53 -22.96 -1.82 19.07
C ARG A 53 -21.44 -1.76 18.98
N LEU A 54 -20.90 -2.01 17.79
CA LEU A 54 -19.46 -1.97 17.56
C LEU A 54 -18.92 -0.54 17.69
N ASN A 55 -19.64 0.48 17.24
CA ASN A 55 -19.25 1.88 17.44
C ASN A 55 -19.14 2.22 18.93
N ALA A 56 -20.15 1.86 19.71
CA ALA A 56 -20.14 2.06 21.17
C ALA A 56 -18.97 1.29 21.81
N ARG A 57 -18.78 0.02 21.44
CA ARG A 57 -17.70 -0.82 21.97
C ARG A 57 -16.31 -0.27 21.69
N LEU A 58 -16.05 0.19 20.46
CA LEU A 58 -14.76 0.74 20.08
C LEU A 58 -14.52 2.14 20.67
N HIS A 59 -15.56 2.94 20.78
CA HIS A 59 -15.48 4.21 21.51
C HIS A 59 -15.08 4.00 22.99
N ASP A 60 -15.77 3.11 23.69
CA ASP A 60 -15.45 2.80 25.08
C ASP A 60 -14.04 2.22 25.23
N TYR A 61 -13.60 1.41 24.29
CA TYR A 61 -12.25 0.85 24.27
C TYR A 61 -11.19 1.95 24.13
N GLU A 62 -11.35 2.89 23.20
CA GLU A 62 -10.43 4.03 23.07
C GLU A 62 -10.41 4.91 24.34
N GLN A 63 -11.56 5.18 24.94
CA GLN A 63 -11.61 5.96 26.20
C GLN A 63 -10.83 5.28 27.34
N GLN A 64 -10.82 3.95 27.40
CA GLN A 64 -10.17 3.19 28.46
C GLN A 64 -8.67 2.99 28.21
N THR A 65 -8.27 2.77 26.95
CA THR A 65 -6.92 2.33 26.59
C THR A 65 -6.13 3.36 25.80
N GLN A 66 -6.80 4.32 25.19
CA GLN A 66 -6.26 5.29 24.25
C GLN A 66 -5.80 4.67 22.90
N HIS A 67 -5.96 3.37 22.70
CA HIS A 67 -5.71 2.73 21.40
C HIS A 67 -6.90 2.92 20.49
N GLN A 68 -6.65 3.27 19.23
CA GLN A 68 -7.71 3.47 18.24
C GLN A 68 -7.88 2.22 17.37
N ILE A 69 -9.08 1.68 17.33
CA ILE A 69 -9.46 0.61 16.41
C ILE A 69 -10.62 1.09 15.56
N ILE A 70 -10.48 0.97 14.23
CA ILE A 70 -11.56 1.28 13.30
C ILE A 70 -11.91 0.09 12.42
N VAL A 71 -13.15 0.03 11.97
CA VAL A 71 -13.62 -0.91 10.95
C VAL A 71 -14.18 -0.13 9.79
N TRP A 72 -13.64 -0.33 8.61
CA TRP A 72 -14.13 0.30 7.39
C TRP A 72 -14.53 -0.75 6.36
N ILE A 73 -15.79 -0.68 5.91
CA ILE A 73 -16.36 -1.63 4.97
C ILE A 73 -16.76 -0.89 3.70
N GLY A 74 -16.15 -1.29 2.60
CA GLY A 74 -16.38 -0.69 1.29
C GLY A 74 -16.60 -1.73 0.20
N SER A 75 -16.85 -1.23 -1.02
CA SER A 75 -17.10 -2.09 -2.17
C SER A 75 -15.83 -2.82 -2.61
N GLY A 76 -14.75 -2.09 -2.84
CA GLY A 76 -13.49 -2.63 -3.34
C GLY A 76 -12.43 -1.55 -3.53
N THR A 77 -11.23 -1.96 -3.93
CA THR A 77 -10.08 -1.09 -4.17
C THR A 77 -9.80 -0.83 -5.67
N GLY A 78 -10.59 -1.45 -6.56
CA GLY A 78 -10.33 -1.44 -7.99
C GLY A 78 -9.15 -2.31 -8.37
N ASP A 79 -8.24 -1.79 -9.20
CA ASP A 79 -7.05 -2.51 -9.65
C ASP A 79 -5.87 -2.41 -8.67
N VAL A 80 -6.05 -1.69 -7.55
CA VAL A 80 -5.00 -1.51 -6.53
C VAL A 80 -5.04 -2.65 -5.51
N PRO A 81 -3.90 -3.24 -5.13
CA PRO A 81 -3.85 -4.21 -4.03
C PRO A 81 -4.42 -3.63 -2.74
N ILE A 82 -5.16 -4.45 -1.98
CA ILE A 82 -5.77 -4.01 -0.72
C ILE A 82 -4.73 -3.52 0.28
N GLU A 83 -3.54 -4.10 0.27
CA GLU A 83 -2.40 -3.74 1.11
C GLU A 83 -2.01 -2.28 0.90
N ASP A 84 -1.81 -1.90 -0.34
CA ASP A 84 -1.38 -0.57 -0.73
C ASP A 84 -2.48 0.48 -0.46
N TRP A 85 -3.73 0.14 -0.80
CA TRP A 85 -4.87 1.01 -0.55
C TRP A 85 -5.10 1.22 0.97
N ALA A 86 -5.03 0.15 1.77
CA ALA A 86 -5.27 0.18 3.20
C ALA A 86 -4.20 1.00 3.95
N THR A 87 -2.93 0.79 3.63
CA THR A 87 -1.82 1.56 4.23
C THR A 87 -2.00 3.06 3.96
N ARG A 88 -2.29 3.44 2.71
CA ARG A 88 -2.53 4.85 2.36
C ARG A 88 -3.80 5.42 3.01
N ALA A 89 -4.85 4.61 3.17
CA ALA A 89 -6.06 5.03 3.86
C ALA A 89 -5.79 5.24 5.35
N PHE A 90 -5.08 4.31 5.98
CA PHE A 90 -4.68 4.39 7.38
C PHE A 90 -3.89 5.67 7.68
N GLU A 91 -2.85 5.94 6.87
CA GLU A 91 -2.03 7.14 6.99
C GLU A 91 -2.84 8.43 6.74
N LYS A 92 -3.65 8.45 5.67
CA LYS A 92 -4.49 9.61 5.33
C LYS A 92 -5.48 9.95 6.43
N TRP A 93 -6.05 8.93 7.08
CA TRP A 93 -7.01 9.09 8.18
C TRP A 93 -6.34 9.32 9.53
N GLY A 94 -5.04 9.04 9.62
CA GLY A 94 -4.25 9.23 10.83
C GLY A 94 -4.72 8.36 11.98
N VAL A 95 -4.96 7.04 11.72
CA VAL A 95 -5.47 6.12 12.74
C VAL A 95 -4.42 5.88 13.82
N GLY A 96 -4.78 6.13 15.08
CA GLY A 96 -3.85 6.09 16.22
C GLY A 96 -3.25 7.45 16.54
N ARG A 97 -2.55 7.52 17.67
CA ARG A 97 -1.92 8.76 18.17
C ARG A 97 -0.60 9.00 17.47
N LYS A 98 -0.35 10.24 17.09
CA LYS A 98 0.91 10.66 16.46
C LYS A 98 2.12 10.35 17.34
N GLY A 99 3.09 9.62 16.78
CA GLY A 99 4.33 9.26 17.45
C GLY A 99 4.23 8.11 18.44
N LEU A 100 3.02 7.66 18.76
CA LEU A 100 2.76 6.39 19.44
C LEU A 100 2.32 5.33 18.45
N ASP A 101 1.68 5.74 17.36
CA ASP A 101 1.27 4.92 16.23
C ASP A 101 0.47 3.67 16.65
N ASP A 102 -0.38 3.86 17.66
CA ASP A 102 -1.11 2.85 18.39
C ASP A 102 -2.54 2.66 17.88
N GLY A 103 -2.66 2.74 16.58
CA GLY A 103 -3.89 2.52 15.85
C GLY A 103 -3.93 1.17 15.14
N LEU A 104 -5.16 0.69 14.86
CA LEU A 104 -5.43 -0.50 14.07
C LEU A 104 -6.67 -0.29 13.22
N ALA A 105 -6.67 -0.78 11.99
CA ALA A 105 -7.81 -0.72 11.10
C ALA A 105 -8.13 -2.10 10.51
N LEU A 106 -9.42 -2.49 10.58
CA LEU A 106 -9.96 -3.62 9.85
C LEU A 106 -10.66 -3.11 8.59
N PHE A 107 -10.08 -3.36 7.43
CA PHE A 107 -10.66 -3.06 6.12
C PHE A 107 -11.36 -4.29 5.54
N ILE A 108 -12.58 -4.13 5.05
CA ILE A 108 -13.35 -5.19 4.38
C ILE A 108 -13.83 -4.65 3.03
N MET A 109 -13.41 -5.30 1.94
CA MET A 109 -13.79 -4.99 0.57
C MET A 109 -14.79 -6.04 0.09
N ALA A 110 -16.07 -5.76 0.30
CA ALA A 110 -17.14 -6.75 0.18
C ALA A 110 -17.26 -7.34 -1.23
N LYS A 111 -17.15 -6.52 -2.28
CA LYS A 111 -17.23 -6.97 -3.68
C LYS A 111 -15.98 -7.74 -4.10
N ASP A 112 -14.80 -7.30 -3.64
CA ASP A 112 -13.54 -7.96 -3.96
C ASP A 112 -13.31 -9.22 -3.13
N ARG A 113 -14.13 -9.44 -2.09
CA ARG A 113 -14.01 -10.54 -1.12
C ARG A 113 -12.63 -10.57 -0.47
N ARG A 114 -12.13 -9.40 -0.11
CA ARG A 114 -10.84 -9.22 0.53
C ARG A 114 -10.99 -8.45 1.83
N LEU A 115 -10.14 -8.77 2.78
CA LEU A 115 -10.03 -8.02 4.01
C LEU A 115 -8.57 -7.86 4.41
N ARG A 116 -8.31 -6.83 5.21
CA ARG A 116 -6.99 -6.55 5.74
C ARG A 116 -7.09 -5.98 7.16
N ILE A 117 -6.25 -6.47 8.03
CA ILE A 117 -5.92 -5.82 9.29
C ILE A 117 -4.64 -5.03 9.05
N GLU A 118 -4.72 -3.70 9.17
CA GLU A 118 -3.59 -2.79 9.11
C GLU A 118 -3.23 -2.37 10.52
N VAL A 119 -1.95 -2.44 10.87
CA VAL A 119 -1.47 -2.23 12.23
C VAL A 119 -0.48 -1.09 12.27
N GLY A 120 -0.69 -0.13 13.16
CA GLY A 120 0.26 0.93 13.42
C GLY A 120 1.52 0.42 14.12
N TYR A 121 2.63 1.10 13.92
CA TYR A 121 3.96 0.69 14.44
C TYR A 121 3.95 0.39 15.93
N GLY A 122 3.18 1.13 16.75
CA GLY A 122 3.10 0.94 18.19
C GLY A 122 2.44 -0.36 18.63
N LEU A 123 1.62 -0.97 17.76
CA LEU A 123 0.91 -2.22 18.04
C LEU A 123 1.47 -3.45 17.32
N GLU A 124 2.51 -3.31 16.49
CA GLU A 124 3.12 -4.44 15.76
C GLU A 124 3.65 -5.52 16.71
N GLY A 125 4.12 -5.14 17.88
CA GLY A 125 4.56 -6.08 18.92
C GLY A 125 3.42 -6.96 19.45
N ASP A 126 2.22 -6.41 19.55
CA ASP A 126 1.04 -7.06 20.11
C ASP A 126 0.20 -7.76 19.04
N VAL A 127 0.00 -7.12 17.88
CA VAL A 127 -0.79 -7.63 16.74
C VAL A 127 0.08 -7.67 15.48
N GLY A 128 1.24 -8.34 15.54
CA GLY A 128 2.11 -8.51 14.37
C GLY A 128 1.48 -9.39 13.28
N ASP A 129 2.09 -9.41 12.10
CA ASP A 129 1.56 -10.03 10.88
C ASP A 129 1.00 -11.45 11.08
N LEU A 130 1.72 -12.31 11.81
CA LEU A 130 1.28 -13.68 12.06
C LEU A 130 0.00 -13.75 12.88
N ARG A 131 -0.14 -12.86 13.86
CA ARG A 131 -1.34 -12.81 14.72
C ARG A 131 -2.53 -12.23 13.98
N ALA A 132 -2.30 -11.15 13.22
CA ALA A 132 -3.30 -10.58 12.32
C ALA A 132 -3.79 -11.63 11.31
N HIS A 133 -2.88 -12.40 10.71
CA HIS A 133 -3.21 -13.47 9.78
C HIS A 133 -4.07 -14.57 10.45
N ARG A 134 -3.75 -14.99 11.67
CA ARG A 134 -4.56 -15.97 12.41
C ARG A 134 -5.96 -15.45 12.71
N ILE A 135 -6.10 -14.20 13.14
CA ILE A 135 -7.42 -13.58 13.37
C ILE A 135 -8.26 -13.61 12.09
N ILE A 136 -7.65 -13.29 10.95
CA ILE A 136 -8.32 -13.32 9.65
C ILE A 136 -8.74 -14.74 9.30
N GLU A 137 -7.81 -15.69 9.25
CA GLU A 137 -8.05 -17.01 8.70
C GLU A 137 -8.83 -17.94 9.64
N GLU A 138 -8.63 -17.81 10.96
CA GLU A 138 -9.24 -18.72 11.93
C GLU A 138 -10.57 -18.18 12.51
N ILE A 139 -10.77 -16.83 12.50
CA ILE A 139 -11.93 -16.22 13.14
C ILE A 139 -12.85 -15.54 12.13
N ILE A 140 -12.32 -14.59 11.32
CA ILE A 140 -13.16 -13.75 10.47
C ILE A 140 -13.65 -14.51 9.24
N VAL A 141 -12.72 -15.06 8.44
CA VAL A 141 -13.01 -15.69 7.15
C VAL A 141 -14.00 -16.86 7.27
N PRO A 142 -13.88 -17.80 8.24
CA PRO A 142 -14.82 -18.90 8.36
C PRO A 142 -16.25 -18.44 8.63
N LYS A 143 -16.45 -17.40 9.43
CA LYS A 143 -17.77 -16.83 9.73
C LYS A 143 -18.38 -16.13 8.52
N ILE A 144 -17.58 -15.34 7.78
CA ILE A 144 -18.06 -14.72 6.53
C ILE A 144 -18.48 -15.80 5.52
N ARG A 145 -17.69 -16.85 5.35
CA ARG A 145 -18.05 -17.98 4.47
C ARG A 145 -19.32 -18.71 4.91
N ALA A 146 -19.62 -18.71 6.21
CA ALA A 146 -20.86 -19.23 6.75
C ALA A 146 -22.07 -18.26 6.61
N GLY A 147 -21.83 -17.05 6.07
CA GLY A 147 -22.87 -16.01 5.94
C GLY A 147 -23.10 -15.18 7.21
N ASP A 148 -22.32 -15.40 8.26
CA ASP A 148 -22.38 -14.66 9.53
C ASP A 148 -21.42 -13.46 9.49
N ASN A 149 -21.77 -12.44 8.70
CA ASN A 149 -20.95 -11.23 8.57
C ASN A 149 -20.86 -10.45 9.89
N ALA A 150 -21.97 -10.36 10.62
CA ALA A 150 -22.04 -9.67 11.89
C ALA A 150 -21.11 -10.33 12.94
N GLY A 151 -21.29 -11.63 13.15
CA GLY A 151 -20.45 -12.39 14.07
C GLY A 151 -18.99 -12.48 13.64
N ALA A 152 -18.68 -12.36 12.34
CA ALA A 152 -17.32 -12.30 11.85
C ALA A 152 -16.60 -11.04 12.28
N VAL A 153 -17.23 -9.88 12.11
CA VAL A 153 -16.65 -8.59 12.48
C VAL A 153 -16.59 -8.41 13.99
N GLU A 154 -17.66 -8.78 14.71
CA GLU A 154 -17.70 -8.76 16.17
C GLU A 154 -16.58 -9.63 16.77
N ALA A 155 -16.46 -10.88 16.36
CA ALA A 155 -15.44 -11.79 16.86
C ALA A 155 -14.01 -11.34 16.46
N GLY A 156 -13.85 -10.79 15.26
CA GLY A 156 -12.57 -10.25 14.81
C GLY A 156 -12.10 -9.06 15.65
N VAL A 157 -13.01 -8.12 15.93
CA VAL A 157 -12.74 -6.95 16.79
C VAL A 157 -12.39 -7.40 18.20
N GLU A 158 -13.16 -8.30 18.81
CA GLU A 158 -12.86 -8.79 20.17
C GLU A 158 -11.51 -9.53 20.21
N ALA A 159 -11.18 -10.33 19.21
CA ALA A 159 -9.88 -11.01 19.13
C ALA A 159 -8.72 -10.01 19.02
N ILE A 160 -8.89 -8.90 18.29
CA ILE A 160 -7.91 -7.83 18.21
C ILE A 160 -7.75 -7.16 19.59
N ILE A 161 -8.84 -6.80 20.24
CA ILE A 161 -8.84 -6.19 21.57
C ILE A 161 -8.14 -7.09 22.60
N GLU A 162 -8.47 -8.37 22.59
CA GLU A 162 -7.87 -9.36 23.49
C GLU A 162 -6.34 -9.45 23.27
N ARG A 163 -5.89 -9.40 22.00
CA ARG A 163 -4.45 -9.45 21.71
C ARG A 163 -3.69 -8.23 22.21
N ILE A 164 -4.26 -7.05 22.08
CA ILE A 164 -3.67 -5.81 22.60
C ILE A 164 -3.66 -5.83 24.13
N ALA A 165 -4.72 -6.34 24.76
CA ALA A 165 -4.82 -6.42 26.21
C ALA A 165 -3.89 -7.46 26.85
N GLN A 166 -3.44 -8.44 26.11
CA GLN A 166 -2.52 -9.51 26.54
C GLN A 166 -1.23 -9.49 25.73
N PRO A 167 -0.36 -8.48 25.91
CA PRO A 167 0.92 -8.45 25.24
C PRO A 167 1.74 -9.67 25.66
N GLN A 168 2.02 -10.55 24.72
CA GLN A 168 2.87 -11.70 25.00
C GLN A 168 4.33 -11.25 25.12
N PRO A 169 5.10 -11.81 26.07
CA PRO A 169 6.52 -11.54 26.13
C PRO A 169 7.17 -11.91 24.79
N ALA A 170 8.11 -11.07 24.36
CA ALA A 170 8.78 -11.10 23.05
C ALA A 170 9.46 -12.43 22.63
N SER A 171 9.26 -13.51 23.35
CA SER A 171 9.88 -14.83 23.12
C SER A 171 9.30 -15.63 21.96
N GLU A 172 8.14 -15.25 21.37
CA GLU A 172 7.63 -15.91 20.17
C GLU A 172 8.02 -15.23 18.85
N ALA A 173 8.62 -14.04 18.93
CA ALA A 173 9.08 -13.31 17.72
C ALA A 173 10.36 -13.89 17.11
N THR A 174 10.94 -14.94 17.70
CA THR A 174 12.19 -15.54 17.22
C THR A 174 11.98 -16.98 16.76
N SER A 175 11.06 -17.19 15.85
CA SER A 175 11.32 -18.23 14.86
C SER A 175 12.28 -17.59 13.85
N PRO A 176 13.50 -18.12 13.65
CA PRO A 176 14.32 -17.65 12.56
C PRO A 176 13.46 -17.85 11.31
N GLN A 177 13.01 -16.76 10.69
CA GLN A 177 12.55 -16.84 9.33
C GLN A 177 13.70 -17.49 8.58
N THR A 178 13.54 -18.75 8.27
CA THR A 178 14.37 -19.41 7.28
C THR A 178 14.24 -18.51 6.07
N ARG A 179 15.26 -17.66 5.85
CA ARG A 179 15.35 -16.90 4.60
C ARG A 179 15.17 -17.93 3.53
N VAL A 180 13.96 -18.01 2.99
CA VAL A 180 13.73 -18.74 1.77
C VAL A 180 14.69 -18.07 0.82
N ARG A 181 15.82 -18.73 0.61
CA ARG A 181 16.74 -18.36 -0.46
C ARG A 181 15.85 -18.39 -1.69
N THR A 182 15.44 -17.23 -2.13
CA THR A 182 14.67 -17.07 -3.36
C THR A 182 15.58 -17.59 -4.45
N SER A 183 15.50 -18.89 -4.70
CA SER A 183 16.06 -19.46 -5.90
C SER A 183 15.24 -18.84 -7.02
N TRP A 184 15.85 -17.98 -7.75
CA TRP A 184 15.25 -17.32 -8.90
C TRP A 184 14.61 -18.40 -9.76
N PRO A 185 13.30 -18.30 -10.07
CA PRO A 185 12.61 -19.33 -10.81
C PRO A 185 13.38 -19.58 -12.12
N ILE A 186 13.44 -20.83 -12.54
CA ILE A 186 14.15 -21.25 -13.76
C ILE A 186 13.83 -20.33 -14.95
N GLY A 187 12.60 -19.79 -14.99
CA GLY A 187 12.17 -18.80 -15.99
C GLY A 187 13.03 -17.53 -16.02
N THR A 188 13.57 -17.08 -14.89
CA THR A 188 14.44 -15.90 -14.84
C THR A 188 15.79 -16.19 -15.47
N TRP A 189 16.34 -17.40 -15.32
CA TRP A 189 17.57 -17.82 -15.98
C TRP A 189 17.38 -18.00 -17.48
N ILE A 190 16.21 -18.48 -17.90
CA ILE A 190 15.84 -18.58 -19.33
C ILE A 190 15.75 -17.15 -19.92
N PHE A 191 15.10 -16.23 -19.23
CA PHE A 191 14.97 -14.84 -19.67
C PHE A 191 16.32 -14.12 -19.77
N VAL A 192 17.20 -14.29 -18.77
CA VAL A 192 18.57 -13.78 -18.79
C VAL A 192 19.37 -14.41 -19.94
N GLY A 193 19.22 -15.72 -20.16
CA GLY A 193 19.86 -16.43 -21.26
C GLY A 193 19.41 -15.94 -22.64
N VAL A 194 18.11 -15.67 -22.81
CA VAL A 194 17.56 -15.10 -24.05
C VAL A 194 18.11 -13.69 -24.31
N ILE A 195 18.14 -12.83 -23.29
CA ILE A 195 18.71 -11.49 -23.41
C ILE A 195 20.21 -11.57 -23.76
N ALA A 196 20.96 -12.42 -23.07
CA ALA A 196 22.38 -12.62 -23.35
C ALA A 196 22.63 -13.12 -24.80
N PHE A 197 21.78 -14.03 -25.26
CA PHE A 197 21.84 -14.54 -26.67
C PHE A 197 21.55 -13.39 -27.64
N PHE A 198 20.53 -12.57 -27.42
CA PHE A 198 20.22 -11.43 -28.29
C PHE A 198 21.35 -10.39 -28.30
N VAL A 199 21.92 -10.09 -27.13
CA VAL A 199 23.05 -9.16 -27.00
C VAL A 199 24.26 -9.72 -27.77
N LEU A 200 24.56 -11.02 -27.65
CA LEU A 200 25.67 -11.68 -28.34
C LEU A 200 25.46 -11.69 -29.85
N ALA A 201 24.23 -11.96 -30.32
CA ALA A 201 23.86 -11.90 -31.72
C ALA A 201 23.99 -10.47 -32.28
N LEU A 202 23.62 -9.46 -31.51
CA LEU A 202 23.74 -8.04 -31.87
C LEU A 202 25.23 -7.64 -32.00
N VAL A 203 26.07 -8.10 -31.06
CA VAL A 203 27.53 -7.91 -31.10
C VAL A 203 28.14 -8.59 -32.33
N ALA A 204 27.71 -9.80 -32.65
CA ALA A 204 28.24 -10.58 -33.79
C ALA A 204 27.83 -9.98 -35.13
N THR A 205 26.64 -9.43 -35.25
CA THR A 205 26.12 -8.87 -36.52
C THR A 205 26.48 -7.40 -36.76
N SER A 206 26.89 -6.65 -35.71
CA SER A 206 27.19 -5.23 -35.83
C SER A 206 28.43 -4.81 -35.02
N PRO A 207 29.63 -5.23 -35.38
CA PRO A 207 30.86 -4.94 -34.67
C PRO A 207 31.12 -3.41 -34.51
N GLY A 208 30.65 -2.61 -35.47
CA GLY A 208 30.76 -1.15 -35.41
C GLY A 208 29.95 -0.51 -34.29
N PHE A 209 28.81 -1.10 -33.87
CA PHE A 209 27.99 -0.61 -32.79
C PHE A 209 28.67 -0.80 -31.42
N VAL A 210 29.35 -1.92 -31.23
CA VAL A 210 30.11 -2.24 -30.02
C VAL A 210 31.29 -1.29 -29.85
N VAL A 211 32.03 -1.05 -30.93
CA VAL A 211 33.14 -0.09 -30.91
C VAL A 211 32.63 1.32 -30.61
N TRP A 212 31.51 1.75 -31.21
CA TRP A 212 30.90 3.03 -30.94
C TRP A 212 30.42 3.17 -29.48
N MET A 213 29.82 2.12 -28.93
CA MET A 213 29.36 2.09 -27.53
C MET A 213 30.52 2.15 -26.53
N LEU A 214 31.60 1.39 -26.78
CA LEU A 214 32.82 1.40 -25.99
C LEU A 214 33.51 2.77 -26.04
N VAL A 215 33.62 3.36 -27.23
CA VAL A 215 34.18 4.71 -27.42
C VAL A 215 33.32 5.76 -26.70
N SER A 216 31.99 5.63 -26.76
CA SER A 216 31.07 6.54 -26.04
C SER A 216 31.18 6.43 -24.52
N MET A 217 31.42 5.22 -24.00
CA MET A 217 31.62 4.96 -22.58
C MET A 217 32.97 5.49 -22.08
N LEU A 218 34.02 5.35 -22.87
CA LEU A 218 35.35 5.89 -22.56
C LEU A 218 35.47 7.40 -22.83
N SER A 219 34.66 7.97 -23.71
CA SER A 219 34.68 9.42 -24.03
C SER A 219 33.79 10.25 -23.11
N GLY A 220 33.08 9.65 -22.14
CA GLY A 220 32.19 10.31 -21.18
C GLY A 220 32.86 11.15 -20.09
N GLY A 221 34.16 11.37 -20.15
CA GLY A 221 34.92 12.05 -19.13
C GLY A 221 35.76 13.22 -19.65
N ASN A 222 35.22 14.25 -20.25
CA ASN A 222 35.83 15.58 -20.23
C ASN A 222 35.02 16.65 -21.00
N ARG A 223 33.95 17.17 -20.44
CA ARG A 223 33.43 18.48 -20.90
C ARG A 223 34.01 19.58 -20.00
N ARG A 224 35.14 20.13 -20.47
CA ARG A 224 35.78 21.32 -19.93
C ARG A 224 34.79 22.49 -19.94
N ARG A 225 34.68 23.11 -18.79
CA ARG A 225 34.07 24.42 -18.54
C ARG A 225 34.45 25.45 -19.60
N GLY A 226 33.51 25.79 -20.45
CA GLY A 226 33.50 27.00 -21.24
C GLY A 226 32.93 28.15 -20.40
N ARG A 227 33.80 29.01 -19.93
CA ARG A 227 33.52 30.25 -19.19
C ARG A 227 32.86 31.22 -20.17
N ARG A 228 31.57 31.59 -20.00
CA ARG A 228 31.01 32.83 -20.52
C ARG A 228 30.27 33.58 -19.43
N ARG A 229 30.80 34.76 -19.22
CA ARG A 229 30.47 35.89 -18.37
C ARG A 229 29.20 36.54 -18.93
N GLY A 230 28.20 36.78 -18.07
CA GLY A 230 27.02 37.55 -18.43
C GLY A 230 26.13 37.67 -17.20
N GLY A 231 26.04 38.87 -16.66
CA GLY A 231 25.40 39.20 -15.41
C GLY A 231 23.87 39.21 -15.51
N GLY A 232 23.26 39.14 -14.34
CA GLY A 232 21.83 39.28 -14.15
C GLY A 232 21.53 39.03 -12.67
N TYR A 233 21.42 40.10 -11.92
CA TYR A 233 20.91 40.15 -10.55
C TYR A 233 19.48 39.68 -10.52
N TRP A 234 19.12 38.71 -9.67
CA TRP A 234 17.84 38.65 -9.00
C TRP A 234 18.05 38.02 -7.61
N ASP A 235 18.08 38.96 -6.68
CA ASP A 235 17.87 38.75 -5.27
C ASP A 235 16.40 38.32 -5.05
N GLY A 236 16.19 37.28 -4.25
CA GLY A 236 14.86 36.78 -3.94
C GLY A 236 14.93 35.76 -2.78
N GLY A 237 15.16 36.30 -1.58
CA GLY A 237 15.07 35.55 -0.36
C GLY A 237 13.67 34.94 -0.18
N PHE A 238 13.59 33.67 0.07
CA PHE A 238 12.39 33.05 0.64
C PHE A 238 12.66 32.69 2.09
N GLY A 239 12.16 33.63 2.91
CA GLY A 239 12.05 33.48 4.35
C GLY A 239 11.13 32.32 4.72
N GLY A 240 11.50 31.62 5.77
CA GLY A 240 10.76 30.57 6.41
C GLY A 240 9.38 31.05 6.87
N GLY A 241 8.35 30.33 6.45
CA GLY A 241 6.99 30.42 6.98
C GLY A 241 6.73 29.26 7.92
N GLY A 242 6.84 29.50 9.22
CA GLY A 242 6.37 28.59 10.24
C GLY A 242 4.85 28.45 10.17
N TRP A 243 4.38 27.26 10.03
CA TRP A 243 2.96 26.95 10.18
C TRP A 243 2.69 26.63 11.65
N GLY A 244 2.27 27.67 12.36
CA GLY A 244 1.67 27.54 13.67
C GLY A 244 0.30 26.90 13.53
N GLY A 245 0.13 25.68 14.09
CA GLY A 245 -1.11 24.98 14.22
C GLY A 245 -2.02 25.68 15.19
N GLY A 246 -3.13 26.23 14.72
CA GLY A 246 -4.24 26.71 15.53
C GLY A 246 -5.05 25.53 16.03
N GLY A 247 -5.02 25.25 17.35
CA GLY A 247 -5.93 24.38 18.04
C GLY A 247 -7.34 24.98 18.00
N GLY A 248 -8.27 24.35 17.27
CA GLY A 248 -9.69 24.60 17.34
C GLY A 248 -10.36 23.51 18.16
N GLY A 249 -10.57 23.78 19.46
CA GLY A 249 -11.42 22.96 20.30
C GLY A 249 -12.86 23.05 19.82
N TRP A 250 -13.44 21.92 19.44
CA TRP A 250 -14.89 21.77 19.27
C TRP A 250 -15.41 20.92 20.43
N SER A 251 -15.90 21.59 21.45
CA SER A 251 -16.78 21.00 22.43
C SER A 251 -18.20 21.07 21.86
N GLY A 252 -18.76 19.94 21.48
CA GLY A 252 -20.14 19.81 21.03
C GLY A 252 -20.64 18.39 21.29
N GLY A 253 -21.61 18.28 22.17
CA GLY A 253 -22.10 17.12 22.86
C GLY A 253 -22.56 15.92 22.04
N GLY A 254 -22.43 14.73 22.64
CA GLY A 254 -23.34 13.62 22.50
C GLY A 254 -23.18 12.78 21.25
N GLY A 255 -22.13 11.95 21.20
CA GLY A 255 -21.91 10.91 20.22
C GLY A 255 -20.42 10.78 19.94
N GLY A 256 -19.75 9.83 20.61
CA GLY A 256 -18.34 9.63 20.44
C GLY A 256 -17.99 9.23 19.01
N GLY A 257 -17.61 10.21 18.19
CA GLY A 257 -17.14 10.02 16.84
C GLY A 257 -15.65 9.77 16.79
N PHE A 258 -15.18 8.99 15.81
CA PHE A 258 -13.75 8.79 15.52
C PHE A 258 -13.13 10.11 15.05
N SER A 259 -11.95 10.42 15.56
CA SER A 259 -11.08 11.49 15.09
C SER A 259 -9.64 10.99 15.02
N GLY A 260 -9.08 10.94 13.83
CA GLY A 260 -7.71 10.50 13.63
C GLY A 260 -6.70 11.31 14.43
N GLY A 261 -5.84 10.66 15.19
CA GLY A 261 -4.80 11.23 16.02
C GLY A 261 -3.46 11.45 15.31
N GLY A 262 -3.33 11.03 14.04
CA GLY A 262 -2.11 11.19 13.22
C GLY A 262 -1.11 10.06 13.37
N GLY A 263 -1.56 8.85 13.70
CA GLY A 263 -0.73 7.64 13.71
C GLY A 263 -0.31 7.18 12.33
N MET A 264 0.73 6.39 12.26
CA MET A 264 1.34 5.86 11.04
C MET A 264 1.44 4.35 11.08
N SER A 265 1.43 3.71 9.90
CA SER A 265 1.71 2.29 9.70
C SER A 265 2.77 2.12 8.62
N GLY A 266 3.58 1.06 8.71
CA GLY A 266 4.54 0.64 7.69
C GLY A 266 4.01 -0.47 6.80
N GLY A 267 2.72 -0.73 6.81
CA GLY A 267 2.14 -1.88 6.11
C GLY A 267 2.16 -3.16 6.94
N GLY A 268 2.39 -3.04 8.26
CA GLY A 268 2.23 -4.16 9.21
C GLY A 268 0.80 -4.67 9.24
N GLY A 269 0.63 -5.97 9.54
CA GLY A 269 -0.67 -6.62 9.57
C GLY A 269 -0.79 -7.75 8.56
N ALA A 270 -2.00 -8.10 8.16
CA ALA A 270 -2.24 -9.21 7.23
C ALA A 270 -3.49 -9.00 6.37
N SER A 271 -3.51 -9.66 5.22
CA SER A 271 -4.66 -9.71 4.33
C SER A 271 -5.20 -11.13 4.19
N GLY A 272 -6.48 -11.24 3.84
CA GLY A 272 -7.14 -12.51 3.54
C GLY A 272 -8.26 -12.36 2.53
N SER A 273 -8.86 -13.48 2.14
CA SER A 273 -9.97 -13.53 1.18
C SER A 273 -10.95 -14.65 1.52
N TRP A 274 -12.22 -14.49 1.10
CA TRP A 274 -13.28 -15.48 1.34
C TRP A 274 -14.08 -15.83 0.10
#